data_8b4cf2f187aedb893f5348570c8d2d4c
#
_entry.id   8b4cf2f187aedb893f5348570c8d2d4c
#
_cell.length_a   1.000
_cell.length_b   1.000
_cell.length_c   1.000
_cell.angle_alpha   90.00
_cell.angle_beta   90.00
_cell.angle_gamma   90.00
#
_symmetry.space_group_name_H-M   'P 1'
#
loop_
_entity.id
_entity.type
_entity.pdbx_description
1 polymer ?
#
loop_
_entity_poly.entity_id
_entity_poly.type
_entity_poly.pdbx_seq_one_letter_code
_entity_poly.pdbx_strand_id
1 'polypeptide(L)'
;MAATVLVNGSAFVPQTPAPSWGPLLDAVDRHVEPTGEIVAAVRFDGVDEPGFRDAAVLGLVLGSELIVEIDTMPPAALLAGVLDEASRSLPVLAASAVGLAETLRGAHVDGAARSLGQLADSLSNLVQLVVASASARGVGLEALRTAEGPALPILRALDAYLMPLLEAQQAGDWITVADVLEYDIAPLMPRFEAVVDALRS
;
A
#
# COMPACT_ATOMS: atom_id res chain seq x y z
N MET A 1 -26.08 -14.58 21.73
CA MET A 1 -26.20 -13.12 21.44
C MET A 1 -25.25 -12.84 20.29
N ALA A 2 -25.52 -11.85 19.46
CA ALA A 2 -24.65 -11.50 18.32
C ALA A 2 -23.64 -10.43 18.73
N ALA A 3 -22.52 -10.31 18.01
CA ALA A 3 -21.56 -9.23 18.17
C ALA A 3 -22.24 -7.85 17.99
N THR A 4 -21.70 -6.84 18.62
CA THR A 4 -22.12 -5.44 18.38
C THR A 4 -21.42 -4.94 17.13
N VAL A 5 -22.19 -4.53 16.12
CA VAL A 5 -21.64 -4.05 14.83
C VAL A 5 -22.01 -2.60 14.63
N LEU A 6 -21.01 -1.79 14.33
CA LEU A 6 -21.16 -0.36 14.04
C LEU A 6 -20.66 -0.09 12.61
N VAL A 7 -21.48 0.53 11.78
CA VAL A 7 -21.09 1.01 10.45
C VAL A 7 -21.13 2.55 10.48
N ASN A 8 -19.99 3.17 10.26
CA ASN A 8 -19.81 4.63 10.41
C ASN A 8 -20.36 5.14 11.77
N GLY A 9 -20.08 4.38 12.85
CA GLY A 9 -20.54 4.71 14.20
C GLY A 9 -22.04 4.44 14.49
N SER A 10 -22.81 3.98 13.50
CA SER A 10 -24.24 3.66 13.65
C SER A 10 -24.43 2.15 13.83
N ALA A 11 -25.32 1.73 14.75
CA ALA A 11 -25.60 0.34 14.96
C ALA A 11 -26.15 -0.34 13.69
N PHE A 12 -25.53 -1.44 13.30
CA PHE A 12 -25.93 -2.26 12.16
C PHE A 12 -26.39 -3.62 12.61
N VAL A 13 -27.55 -4.06 12.15
CA VAL A 13 -28.10 -5.39 12.40
C VAL A 13 -28.28 -6.11 11.06
N PRO A 14 -27.53 -7.19 10.80
CA PRO A 14 -27.69 -7.93 9.56
C PRO A 14 -29.07 -8.62 9.52
N GLN A 15 -29.69 -8.63 8.34
CA GLN A 15 -31.02 -9.25 8.15
C GLN A 15 -31.01 -10.77 8.37
N THR A 16 -29.84 -11.41 8.15
CA THR A 16 -29.63 -12.83 8.39
C THR A 16 -28.51 -12.99 9.43
N PRO A 17 -28.65 -13.91 10.40
CA PRO A 17 -27.60 -14.15 11.39
C PRO A 17 -26.26 -14.44 10.73
N ALA A 18 -25.24 -13.70 11.12
CA ALA A 18 -23.86 -13.85 10.64
C ALA A 18 -22.99 -14.41 11.79
N PRO A 19 -22.75 -15.73 11.85
CA PRO A 19 -21.98 -16.33 12.95
C PRO A 19 -20.47 -16.09 12.83
N SER A 20 -19.99 -15.65 11.65
CA SER A 20 -18.59 -15.35 11.37
C SER A 20 -18.45 -14.08 10.56
N TRP A 21 -17.21 -13.60 10.49
CA TRP A 21 -16.88 -12.32 9.84
C TRP A 21 -17.27 -12.30 8.35
N GLY A 22 -16.97 -13.32 7.56
CA GLY A 22 -17.26 -13.34 6.12
C GLY A 22 -18.73 -13.04 5.79
N PRO A 23 -19.72 -13.80 6.33
CA PRO A 23 -21.14 -13.50 6.16
C PRO A 23 -21.56 -12.12 6.66
N LEU A 24 -20.91 -11.59 7.71
CA LEU A 24 -21.19 -10.24 8.19
C LEU A 24 -20.67 -9.21 7.19
N LEU A 25 -19.44 -9.36 6.71
CA LEU A 25 -18.84 -8.50 5.68
C LEU A 25 -19.71 -8.46 4.42
N ASP A 26 -20.18 -9.62 3.94
CA ASP A 26 -21.09 -9.71 2.79
C ASP A 26 -22.42 -8.97 3.03
N ALA A 27 -22.91 -8.97 4.27
CA ALA A 27 -24.12 -8.26 4.63
C ALA A 27 -23.90 -6.74 4.64
N VAL A 28 -22.74 -6.29 5.11
CA VAL A 28 -22.35 -4.88 5.10
C VAL A 28 -22.08 -4.41 3.68
N ASP A 29 -21.33 -5.15 2.87
CA ASP A 29 -21.07 -4.81 1.46
C ASP A 29 -22.40 -4.59 0.71
N ARG A 30 -23.38 -5.50 0.86
CA ARG A 30 -24.72 -5.34 0.27
C ARG A 30 -25.50 -4.15 0.83
N HIS A 31 -25.26 -3.79 2.08
CA HIS A 31 -25.93 -2.64 2.71
C HIS A 31 -25.43 -1.31 2.15
N VAL A 32 -24.11 -1.22 1.89
CA VAL A 32 -23.47 0.02 1.41
C VAL A 32 -23.43 0.15 -0.11
N GLU A 33 -23.60 -0.96 -0.84
CA GLU A 33 -23.64 -0.95 -2.32
C GLU A 33 -24.57 0.11 -2.93
N PRO A 34 -25.83 0.31 -2.43
CA PRO A 34 -26.72 1.32 -2.98
C PRO A 34 -26.25 2.76 -2.78
N THR A 35 -25.36 3.02 -1.82
CA THR A 35 -24.77 4.34 -1.57
C THR A 35 -23.53 4.60 -2.43
N GLY A 36 -23.05 3.58 -3.14
CA GLY A 36 -21.78 3.63 -3.89
C GLY A 36 -20.55 3.65 -3.01
N GLU A 37 -20.67 3.31 -1.73
CA GLU A 37 -19.56 3.18 -0.80
C GLU A 37 -19.01 1.76 -0.77
N ILE A 38 -17.81 1.62 -0.26
CA ILE A 38 -17.15 0.35 0.03
C ILE A 38 -16.66 0.31 1.47
N VAL A 39 -16.50 -0.88 2.04
CA VAL A 39 -15.82 -1.06 3.32
C VAL A 39 -14.35 -0.69 3.15
N ALA A 40 -13.89 0.30 3.89
CA ALA A 40 -12.56 0.88 3.81
C ALA A 40 -11.67 0.47 4.98
N ALA A 41 -12.23 0.36 6.19
CA ALA A 41 -11.51 -0.08 7.38
C ALA A 41 -12.42 -0.89 8.30
N VAL A 42 -11.81 -1.80 9.05
CA VAL A 42 -12.48 -2.65 10.03
C VAL A 42 -11.64 -2.69 11.30
N ARG A 43 -12.28 -2.56 12.44
CA ARG A 43 -11.66 -2.76 13.75
C ARG A 43 -12.43 -3.80 14.54
N PHE A 44 -11.69 -4.68 15.22
CA PHE A 44 -12.23 -5.61 16.20
C PHE A 44 -11.79 -5.15 17.58
N ASP A 45 -12.74 -4.82 18.45
CA ASP A 45 -12.50 -4.26 19.80
C ASP A 45 -11.52 -3.05 19.76
N GLY A 46 -11.68 -2.18 18.76
CA GLY A 46 -10.84 -0.99 18.56
C GLY A 46 -9.46 -1.25 17.94
N VAL A 47 -9.12 -2.52 17.60
CA VAL A 47 -7.86 -2.88 16.92
C VAL A 47 -8.08 -2.97 15.43
N ASP A 48 -7.29 -2.22 14.66
CA ASP A 48 -7.36 -2.24 13.20
C ASP A 48 -7.04 -3.64 12.63
N GLU A 49 -7.84 -4.10 11.68
CA GLU A 49 -7.65 -5.35 10.94
C GLU A 49 -7.50 -5.05 9.44
N PRO A 50 -6.29 -4.77 8.97
CA PRO A 50 -6.06 -4.44 7.56
C PRO A 50 -6.32 -5.63 6.62
N GLY A 51 -6.18 -6.87 7.14
CA GLY A 51 -6.46 -8.11 6.41
C GLY A 51 -7.92 -8.56 6.47
N PHE A 52 -8.87 -7.69 6.71
CA PHE A 52 -10.28 -8.06 6.95
C PHE A 52 -10.95 -8.82 5.79
N ARG A 53 -10.36 -8.81 4.58
CA ARG A 53 -10.82 -9.58 3.41
C ARG A 53 -10.00 -10.86 3.18
N ASP A 54 -8.99 -11.14 3.99
CA ASP A 54 -8.16 -12.33 3.86
C ASP A 54 -8.93 -13.58 4.30
N ALA A 55 -8.67 -14.70 3.61
CA ALA A 55 -9.35 -15.95 3.87
C ALA A 55 -9.25 -16.42 5.35
N ALA A 56 -8.13 -16.13 6.00
CA ALA A 56 -7.92 -16.46 7.42
C ALA A 56 -8.84 -15.66 8.33
N VAL A 57 -9.09 -14.37 8.01
CA VAL A 57 -9.93 -13.48 8.81
C VAL A 57 -11.42 -13.71 8.52
N LEU A 58 -11.79 -14.03 7.28
CA LEU A 58 -13.20 -14.30 6.90
C LEU A 58 -13.82 -15.45 7.70
N GLY A 59 -13.01 -16.41 8.17
CA GLY A 59 -13.45 -17.51 9.02
C GLY A 59 -13.62 -17.16 10.50
N LEU A 60 -13.28 -15.95 10.95
CA LEU A 60 -13.32 -15.54 12.36
C LEU A 60 -14.75 -15.63 12.89
N VAL A 61 -14.93 -16.42 13.96
CA VAL A 61 -16.24 -16.55 14.67
C VAL A 61 -16.47 -15.31 15.52
N LEU A 62 -17.62 -14.70 15.36
CA LEU A 62 -17.99 -13.49 16.08
C LEU A 62 -18.59 -13.81 17.44
N GLY A 63 -17.83 -13.53 18.50
CA GLY A 63 -18.31 -13.67 19.89
C GLY A 63 -19.36 -12.62 20.25
N SER A 64 -20.19 -12.91 21.25
CA SER A 64 -21.27 -12.00 21.68
C SER A 64 -20.79 -10.69 22.34
N GLU A 65 -19.55 -10.63 22.78
CA GLU A 65 -18.94 -9.46 23.42
C GLU A 65 -18.08 -8.64 22.45
N LEU A 66 -17.84 -9.17 21.23
CA LEU A 66 -17.01 -8.51 20.24
C LEU A 66 -17.70 -7.24 19.70
N ILE A 67 -16.96 -6.16 19.65
CA ILE A 67 -17.35 -4.92 18.98
C ILE A 67 -16.66 -4.89 17.63
N VAL A 68 -17.44 -4.80 16.56
CA VAL A 68 -16.96 -4.67 15.19
C VAL A 68 -17.29 -3.26 14.69
N GLU A 69 -16.28 -2.48 14.44
CA GLU A 69 -16.41 -1.14 13.85
C GLU A 69 -15.98 -1.18 12.39
N ILE A 70 -16.83 -0.65 11.53
CA ILE A 70 -16.65 -0.68 10.08
C ILE A 70 -16.79 0.75 9.56
N ASP A 71 -15.75 1.24 8.91
CA ASP A 71 -15.80 2.51 8.22
C ASP A 71 -16.00 2.26 6.72
N THR A 72 -16.94 2.99 6.13
CA THR A 72 -17.22 2.95 4.69
C THR A 72 -16.98 4.30 4.06
N MET A 73 -16.56 4.31 2.80
CA MET A 73 -16.35 5.53 2.04
C MET A 73 -16.48 5.28 0.54
N PRO A 74 -16.69 6.34 -0.27
CA PRO A 74 -16.62 6.22 -1.72
C PRO A 74 -15.25 5.70 -2.17
N PRO A 75 -15.18 4.80 -3.18
CA PRO A 75 -13.93 4.26 -3.72
C PRO A 75 -12.91 5.34 -4.11
N ALA A 76 -13.41 6.45 -4.67
CA ALA A 76 -12.56 7.59 -5.04
C ALA A 76 -11.89 8.26 -3.83
N ALA A 77 -12.58 8.33 -2.69
CA ALA A 77 -12.02 8.89 -1.45
C ALA A 77 -10.96 7.96 -0.86
N LEU A 78 -11.21 6.65 -0.87
CA LEU A 78 -10.21 5.66 -0.45
C LEU A 78 -8.94 5.77 -1.32
N LEU A 79 -9.11 5.80 -2.64
CA LEU A 79 -7.99 5.94 -3.58
C LEU A 79 -7.22 7.24 -3.33
N ALA A 80 -7.90 8.36 -3.14
CA ALA A 80 -7.25 9.64 -2.84
C ALA A 80 -6.42 9.55 -1.55
N GLY A 81 -6.96 8.97 -0.48
CA GLY A 81 -6.25 8.79 0.78
C GLY A 81 -4.99 7.93 0.64
N VAL A 82 -5.06 6.84 -0.12
CA VAL A 82 -3.93 5.96 -0.39
C VAL A 82 -2.85 6.67 -1.24
N LEU A 83 -3.24 7.44 -2.24
CA LEU A 83 -2.31 8.24 -3.05
C LEU A 83 -1.66 9.37 -2.22
N ASP A 84 -2.38 9.96 -1.27
CA ASP A 84 -1.83 10.96 -0.35
C ASP A 84 -0.79 10.36 0.59
N GLU A 85 -1.01 9.15 1.09
CA GLU A 85 -0.03 8.43 1.90
C GLU A 85 1.21 8.07 1.08
N ALA A 86 1.02 7.58 -0.15
CA ALA A 86 2.13 7.30 -1.06
C ALA A 86 3.01 8.54 -1.27
N SER A 87 2.40 9.69 -1.58
CA SER A 87 3.14 10.94 -1.77
C SER A 87 3.94 11.34 -0.53
N ARG A 88 3.36 11.19 0.67
CA ARG A 88 4.06 11.47 1.94
C ARG A 88 5.22 10.51 2.20
N SER A 89 5.14 9.27 1.72
CA SER A 89 6.20 8.27 1.90
C SER A 89 7.39 8.44 0.95
N LEU A 90 7.21 9.04 -0.23
CA LEU A 90 8.26 9.18 -1.24
C LEU A 90 9.52 9.92 -0.75
N PRO A 91 9.43 11.09 -0.07
CA PRO A 91 10.60 11.74 0.50
C PRO A 91 11.31 10.88 1.55
N VAL A 92 10.55 10.12 2.33
CA VAL A 92 11.10 9.22 3.34
C VAL A 92 11.87 8.06 2.68
N LEU A 93 11.33 7.50 1.60
CA LEU A 93 12.00 6.46 0.82
C LEU A 93 13.30 6.97 0.19
N ALA A 94 13.28 8.19 -0.38
CA ALA A 94 14.50 8.82 -0.91
C ALA A 94 15.56 9.01 0.18
N ALA A 95 15.19 9.55 1.33
CA ALA A 95 16.11 9.72 2.46
C ALA A 95 16.63 8.38 3.00
N SER A 96 15.78 7.36 3.05
CA SER A 96 16.17 6.01 3.48
C SER A 96 17.17 5.38 2.51
N ALA A 97 16.99 5.56 1.20
CA ALA A 97 17.94 5.08 0.20
C ALA A 97 19.33 5.74 0.37
N VAL A 98 19.37 7.07 0.54
CA VAL A 98 20.63 7.80 0.79
C VAL A 98 21.29 7.38 2.09
N GLY A 99 20.55 7.31 3.21
CA GLY A 99 21.08 6.92 4.51
C GLY A 99 21.61 5.47 4.51
N LEU A 100 20.94 4.58 3.77
CA LEU A 100 21.40 3.21 3.59
C LEU A 100 22.69 3.17 2.76
N ALA A 101 22.79 3.97 1.69
CA ALA A 101 24.01 4.09 0.88
C ALA A 101 25.21 4.57 1.72
N GLU A 102 25.01 5.56 2.57
CA GLU A 102 26.05 6.03 3.52
C GLU A 102 26.48 4.91 4.48
N THR A 103 25.51 4.15 5.02
CA THR A 103 25.77 3.03 5.93
C THR A 103 26.58 1.93 5.24
N LEU A 104 26.27 1.61 3.98
CA LEU A 104 26.95 0.59 3.18
C LEU A 104 28.39 0.98 2.80
N ARG A 105 28.69 2.27 2.64
CA ARG A 105 30.06 2.76 2.43
C ARG A 105 30.88 2.80 3.72
N GLY A 106 30.23 2.75 4.87
CA GLY A 106 30.88 2.68 6.18
C GLY A 106 31.28 1.24 6.56
N ALA A 107 31.95 1.10 7.69
CA ALA A 107 32.38 -0.22 8.20
C ALA A 107 31.25 -1.05 8.83
N HIS A 108 30.01 -0.60 8.81
CA HIS A 108 28.88 -1.18 9.56
C HIS A 108 27.85 -1.81 8.59
N VAL A 109 28.22 -2.88 7.94
CA VAL A 109 27.33 -3.63 7.02
C VAL A 109 26.34 -4.53 7.78
N ASP A 110 26.57 -4.77 9.06
CA ASP A 110 25.68 -5.57 9.91
C ASP A 110 24.32 -4.91 10.04
N GLY A 111 23.28 -5.55 9.51
CA GLY A 111 21.91 -5.03 9.47
C GLY A 111 21.52 -4.33 8.17
N ALA A 112 22.45 -3.88 7.35
CA ALA A 112 22.18 -3.21 6.07
C ALA A 112 21.36 -4.09 5.11
N ALA A 113 21.60 -5.40 5.09
CA ALA A 113 20.83 -6.35 4.28
C ALA A 113 19.33 -6.35 4.65
N ARG A 114 18.99 -6.23 5.94
CA ARG A 114 17.59 -6.14 6.39
C ARG A 114 16.96 -4.83 5.95
N SER A 115 17.67 -3.71 6.13
CA SER A 115 17.20 -2.40 5.71
C SER A 115 17.02 -2.30 4.19
N LEU A 116 17.90 -2.95 3.44
CA LEU A 116 17.79 -3.06 1.98
C LEU A 116 16.53 -3.86 1.59
N GLY A 117 16.24 -4.98 2.26
CA GLY A 117 15.01 -5.74 2.06
C GLY A 117 13.77 -4.90 2.34
N GLN A 118 13.73 -4.17 3.45
CA GLN A 118 12.61 -3.29 3.80
C GLN A 118 12.41 -2.17 2.76
N LEU A 119 13.49 -1.59 2.25
CA LEU A 119 13.41 -0.59 1.19
C LEU A 119 12.88 -1.20 -0.10
N ALA A 120 13.36 -2.38 -0.49
CA ALA A 120 12.88 -3.10 -1.68
C ALA A 120 11.39 -3.46 -1.59
N ASP A 121 10.92 -3.92 -0.43
CA ASP A 121 9.51 -4.20 -0.17
C ASP A 121 8.67 -2.91 -0.30
N SER A 122 9.15 -1.80 0.25
CA SER A 122 8.46 -0.51 0.16
C SER A 122 8.37 0.00 -1.27
N LEU A 123 9.42 -0.14 -2.06
CA LEU A 123 9.43 0.22 -3.48
C LEU A 123 8.50 -0.68 -4.30
N SER A 124 8.48 -1.99 -4.02
CA SER A 124 7.55 -2.93 -4.64
C SER A 124 6.10 -2.57 -4.35
N ASN A 125 5.78 -2.26 -3.09
CA ASN A 125 4.45 -1.83 -2.68
C ASN A 125 4.03 -0.53 -3.39
N LEU A 126 4.95 0.43 -3.56
CA LEU A 126 4.70 1.66 -4.29
C LEU A 126 4.33 1.38 -5.76
N VAL A 127 5.07 0.49 -6.44
CA VAL A 127 4.75 0.10 -7.83
C VAL A 127 3.40 -0.58 -7.92
N GLN A 128 3.12 -1.52 -7.02
CA GLN A 128 1.82 -2.22 -6.97
C GLN A 128 0.66 -1.24 -6.74
N LEU A 129 0.86 -0.26 -5.86
CA LEU A 129 -0.11 0.79 -5.60
C LEU A 129 -0.40 1.62 -6.87
N VAL A 130 0.63 2.05 -7.59
CA VAL A 130 0.49 2.81 -8.84
C VAL A 130 -0.28 1.98 -9.88
N VAL A 131 0.07 0.70 -10.04
CA VAL A 131 -0.61 -0.21 -10.99
C VAL A 131 -2.08 -0.41 -10.60
N ALA A 132 -2.35 -0.69 -9.33
CA ALA A 132 -3.71 -0.89 -8.83
C ALA A 132 -4.55 0.38 -8.96
N SER A 133 -3.96 1.55 -8.66
CA SER A 133 -4.63 2.84 -8.77
C SER A 133 -4.97 3.20 -10.22
N ALA A 134 -4.05 2.97 -11.16
CA ALA A 134 -4.31 3.16 -12.58
C ALA A 134 -5.44 2.24 -13.07
N SER A 135 -5.41 0.96 -12.66
CA SER A 135 -6.45 -0.02 -12.98
C SER A 135 -7.83 0.39 -12.41
N ALA A 136 -7.88 0.83 -11.16
CA ALA A 136 -9.12 1.27 -10.50
C ALA A 136 -9.74 2.48 -11.21
N ARG A 137 -8.93 3.33 -11.83
CA ARG A 137 -9.38 4.47 -12.65
C ARG A 137 -9.66 4.09 -14.11
N GLY A 138 -9.46 2.86 -14.51
CA GLY A 138 -9.59 2.42 -15.90
C GLY A 138 -8.54 3.04 -16.84
N VAL A 139 -7.41 3.52 -16.31
CA VAL A 139 -6.33 4.15 -17.08
C VAL A 139 -5.21 3.15 -17.27
N GLY A 140 -4.86 2.85 -18.53
CA GLY A 140 -3.67 2.05 -18.84
C GLY A 140 -2.39 2.83 -18.49
N LEU A 141 -1.39 2.15 -17.92
CA LEU A 141 -0.10 2.77 -17.60
C LEU A 141 0.58 3.44 -18.80
N GLU A 142 0.33 2.93 -20.01
CA GLU A 142 0.85 3.49 -21.26
C GLU A 142 0.19 4.82 -21.63
N ALA A 143 -1.05 5.02 -21.18
CA ALA A 143 -1.79 6.27 -21.39
C ALA A 143 -1.52 7.31 -20.30
N LEU A 144 -1.02 6.88 -19.14
CA LEU A 144 -0.77 7.76 -18.00
C LEU A 144 0.34 8.77 -18.33
N ARG A 145 0.04 10.05 -18.14
CA ARG A 145 0.96 11.17 -18.41
C ARG A 145 1.20 11.97 -17.15
N THR A 146 2.45 12.24 -16.87
CA THR A 146 2.89 13.20 -15.86
C THR A 146 3.19 14.55 -16.51
N ALA A 147 3.47 15.57 -15.70
CA ALA A 147 3.95 16.87 -16.21
C ALA A 147 5.28 16.75 -16.98
N GLU A 148 6.09 15.73 -16.69
CA GLU A 148 7.40 15.49 -17.30
C GLU A 148 7.34 14.56 -18.53
N GLY A 149 6.18 13.91 -18.79
CA GLY A 149 6.01 12.98 -19.90
C GLY A 149 5.29 11.69 -19.53
N PRO A 150 5.49 10.59 -20.29
CA PRO A 150 4.85 9.31 -19.99
C PRO A 150 5.29 8.73 -18.64
N ALA A 151 4.35 8.15 -17.88
CA ALA A 151 4.66 7.52 -16.59
C ALA A 151 5.40 6.18 -16.72
N LEU A 152 5.12 5.40 -17.77
CA LEU A 152 5.67 4.06 -17.94
C LEU A 152 7.21 3.99 -17.93
N PRO A 153 7.98 4.92 -18.54
CA PRO A 153 9.43 4.94 -18.42
C PRO A 153 9.94 5.11 -16.99
N ILE A 154 9.21 5.82 -16.12
CA ILE A 154 9.57 5.99 -14.70
C ILE A 154 9.45 4.66 -13.97
N LEU A 155 8.36 3.93 -14.19
CA LEU A 155 8.15 2.61 -13.60
C LEU A 155 9.20 1.60 -14.08
N ARG A 156 9.50 1.59 -15.40
CA ARG A 156 10.53 0.72 -15.98
C ARG A 156 11.94 1.04 -15.49
N ALA A 157 12.24 2.30 -15.18
CA ALA A 157 13.53 2.69 -14.64
C ALA A 157 13.78 2.01 -13.29
N LEU A 158 12.77 1.90 -12.42
CA LEU A 158 12.92 1.20 -11.15
C LEU A 158 13.27 -0.28 -11.36
N ASP A 159 12.55 -0.98 -12.26
CA ASP A 159 12.87 -2.37 -12.58
C ASP A 159 14.30 -2.52 -13.11
N ALA A 160 14.75 -1.58 -13.95
CA ALA A 160 16.09 -1.58 -14.52
C ALA A 160 17.19 -1.39 -13.44
N TYR A 161 16.90 -0.69 -12.35
CA TYR A 161 17.84 -0.49 -11.25
C TYR A 161 17.83 -1.64 -10.24
N LEU A 162 16.70 -2.33 -10.07
CA LEU A 162 16.58 -3.44 -9.13
C LEU A 162 17.46 -4.64 -9.52
N MET A 163 17.61 -4.96 -10.80
CA MET A 163 18.44 -6.09 -11.24
C MET A 163 19.93 -5.89 -10.91
N PRO A 164 20.60 -4.78 -11.30
CA PRO A 164 21.97 -4.52 -10.91
C PRO A 164 22.18 -4.47 -9.40
N LEU A 165 21.20 -3.95 -8.66
CA LEU A 165 21.26 -3.90 -7.19
C LEU A 165 21.25 -5.31 -6.58
N LEU A 166 20.42 -6.23 -7.07
CA LEU A 166 20.39 -7.62 -6.63
C LEU A 166 21.67 -8.37 -6.98
N GLU A 167 22.22 -8.17 -8.18
CA GLU A 167 23.48 -8.77 -8.60
C GLU A 167 24.64 -8.29 -7.71
N ALA A 168 24.73 -7.00 -7.47
CA ALA A 168 25.74 -6.40 -6.59
C ALA A 168 25.61 -6.91 -5.14
N GLN A 169 24.39 -7.01 -4.62
CA GLN A 169 24.12 -7.57 -3.30
C GLN A 169 24.58 -9.02 -3.19
N GLN A 170 24.28 -9.86 -4.19
CA GLN A 170 24.70 -11.27 -4.22
C GLN A 170 26.22 -11.43 -4.31
N ALA A 171 26.88 -10.49 -5.01
CA ALA A 171 28.33 -10.45 -5.11
C ALA A 171 29.03 -9.87 -3.86
N GLY A 172 28.25 -9.32 -2.91
CA GLY A 172 28.80 -8.60 -1.75
C GLY A 172 29.44 -7.26 -2.11
N ASP A 173 29.12 -6.72 -3.29
CA ASP A 173 29.62 -5.41 -3.76
C ASP A 173 28.73 -4.29 -3.21
N TRP A 174 28.97 -3.98 -1.94
CA TRP A 174 28.20 -2.97 -1.21
C TRP A 174 28.43 -1.54 -1.72
N ILE A 175 29.54 -1.29 -2.40
CA ILE A 175 29.81 0.01 -3.02
C ILE A 175 28.87 0.23 -4.20
N THR A 176 28.76 -0.74 -5.09
CA THR A 176 27.79 -0.68 -6.21
C THR A 176 26.37 -0.60 -5.70
N VAL A 177 25.99 -1.35 -4.64
CA VAL A 177 24.67 -1.22 -4.01
C VAL A 177 24.43 0.22 -3.54
N ALA A 178 25.39 0.82 -2.84
CA ALA A 178 25.29 2.18 -2.34
C ALA A 178 25.16 3.21 -3.48
N ASP A 179 25.89 3.04 -4.56
CA ASP A 179 25.85 3.92 -5.72
C ASP A 179 24.48 3.87 -6.42
N VAL A 180 23.92 2.69 -6.63
CA VAL A 180 22.57 2.53 -7.20
C VAL A 180 21.50 3.17 -6.30
N LEU A 181 21.61 3.00 -4.98
CA LEU A 181 20.66 3.59 -4.04
C LEU A 181 20.68 5.12 -4.09
N GLU A 182 21.88 5.72 -4.07
CA GLU A 182 22.05 7.18 -3.99
C GLU A 182 21.84 7.87 -5.31
N TYR A 183 22.36 7.32 -6.42
CA TYR A 183 22.40 8.00 -7.71
C TYR A 183 21.28 7.61 -8.66
N ASP A 184 20.65 6.45 -8.45
CA ASP A 184 19.58 5.94 -9.32
C ASP A 184 18.22 5.92 -8.61
N ILE A 185 18.13 5.28 -7.43
CA ILE A 185 16.85 5.07 -6.75
C ILE A 185 16.37 6.35 -6.04
N ALA A 186 17.21 7.00 -5.24
CA ALA A 186 16.79 8.20 -4.51
C ALA A 186 16.32 9.33 -5.43
N PRO A 187 17.02 9.65 -6.56
CA PRO A 187 16.55 10.66 -7.51
C PRO A 187 15.30 10.26 -8.30
N LEU A 188 14.94 8.98 -8.32
CA LEU A 188 13.73 8.51 -8.98
C LEU A 188 12.45 8.86 -8.18
N MET A 189 12.55 9.02 -6.86
CA MET A 189 11.38 9.24 -6.00
C MET A 189 10.60 10.51 -6.33
N PRO A 190 11.19 11.68 -6.61
CA PRO A 190 10.44 12.86 -7.07
C PRO A 190 9.70 12.62 -8.40
N ARG A 191 10.23 11.76 -9.27
CA ARG A 191 9.54 11.40 -10.51
C ARG A 191 8.36 10.47 -10.27
N PHE A 192 8.42 9.60 -9.25
CA PHE A 192 7.26 8.84 -8.78
C PHE A 192 6.18 9.74 -8.18
N GLU A 193 6.56 10.85 -7.53
CA GLU A 193 5.59 11.85 -7.07
C GLU A 193 4.77 12.41 -8.23
N ALA A 194 5.41 12.73 -9.35
CA ALA A 194 4.70 13.16 -10.55
C ALA A 194 3.74 12.09 -11.11
N VAL A 195 4.07 10.79 -10.95
CA VAL A 195 3.16 9.69 -11.32
C VAL A 195 1.96 9.62 -10.37
N VAL A 196 2.18 9.74 -9.07
CA VAL A 196 1.13 9.78 -8.05
C VAL A 196 0.19 10.96 -8.28
N ASP A 197 0.73 12.15 -8.58
CA ASP A 197 -0.05 13.35 -8.89
C ASP A 197 -0.90 13.19 -10.16
N ALA A 198 -0.35 12.55 -11.19
CA ALA A 198 -1.11 12.22 -12.40
C ALA A 198 -2.25 11.21 -12.15
N LEU A 199 -2.12 10.38 -11.10
CA LEU A 199 -3.20 9.48 -10.66
C LEU A 199 -4.22 10.16 -9.76
N ARG A 200 -3.97 11.35 -9.23
CA ARG A 200 -4.94 12.15 -8.46
C ARG A 200 -5.86 12.97 -9.36
N SER A 201 -5.34 13.41 -10.51
CA SER A 201 -6.06 14.26 -11.48
C SER A 201 -7.08 13.45 -12.30
#